data_a7b707070e63db64b53eb027a67ddf67
#
_entry.id   a7b707070e63db64b53eb027a67ddf67
#
_cell.length_a   1.000
_cell.length_b   1.000
_cell.length_c   1.000
_cell.angle_alpha   90.00
_cell.angle_beta   90.00
_cell.angle_gamma   90.00
#
_symmetry.space_group_name_H-M   'P 1'
#
loop_
_entity.id
_entity.type
_entity.pdbx_description
1 polymer ?
#
loop_
_entity_poly.entity_id
_entity_poly.type
_entity_poly.pdbx_seq_one_letter_code
_entity_poly.pdbx_strand_id
1 'polypeptide(L)'
;MPGLAYHAAMSITLSTATYKLAAHLPRQLPADSGREVAFAGRSNAGKSSALNAMCNQHRLAKTSKTPGRTQQLVYFEVQPERYLVDLPGYGYAKVPMDLKAHWQAFINGWLQERQALVGLVIVMDIRHPLREFDLKMHDYAHARALPAHCLLTKADKLGRGAAGNTLLAVRRDLGVRGTVQLFSSETKQGIDEARAVVTNWLQL
;
A
#
# COMPACT_ATOMS: atom_id res chain seq x y z
N MET A 1 -31.89 -38.51 2.59
CA MET A 1 -30.75 -37.73 3.10
C MET A 1 -30.16 -36.97 1.94
N PRO A 2 -30.48 -35.69 1.69
CA PRO A 2 -29.77 -34.92 0.67
C PRO A 2 -28.47 -34.41 1.26
N GLY A 3 -27.34 -34.77 0.60
CA GLY A 3 -25.99 -34.36 0.98
C GLY A 3 -25.88 -32.85 0.85
N LEU A 4 -25.47 -32.21 1.95
CA LEU A 4 -24.97 -30.86 1.95
C LEU A 4 -23.69 -30.77 1.09
N ALA A 5 -23.84 -30.27 -0.13
CA ALA A 5 -22.69 -29.83 -0.91
C ALA A 5 -22.11 -28.59 -0.20
N TYR A 6 -21.03 -28.79 0.53
CA TYR A 6 -20.14 -27.70 0.95
C TYR A 6 -19.55 -27.11 -0.33
N HIS A 7 -20.15 -26.06 -0.84
CA HIS A 7 -19.44 -25.16 -1.73
C HIS A 7 -18.30 -24.55 -0.89
N ALA A 8 -17.11 -25.11 -1.07
CA ALA A 8 -15.89 -24.41 -0.69
C ALA A 8 -15.89 -23.09 -1.49
N ALA A 9 -16.30 -22.00 -0.86
CA ALA A 9 -16.11 -20.68 -1.41
C ALA A 9 -14.60 -20.58 -1.68
N MET A 10 -14.21 -20.52 -2.96
CA MET A 10 -12.83 -20.22 -3.33
C MET A 10 -12.53 -18.87 -2.69
N SER A 11 -11.72 -18.87 -1.63
CA SER A 11 -11.29 -17.63 -1.01
C SER A 11 -10.56 -16.82 -2.07
N ILE A 12 -11.13 -15.71 -2.48
CA ILE A 12 -10.51 -14.79 -3.42
C ILE A 12 -9.25 -14.29 -2.75
N THR A 13 -8.12 -14.49 -3.41
CA THR A 13 -6.81 -14.14 -2.88
C THR A 13 -6.26 -12.94 -3.64
N LEU A 14 -5.38 -12.17 -3.03
CA LEU A 14 -4.71 -11.05 -3.72
C LEU A 14 -3.89 -11.51 -4.95
N SER A 15 -3.66 -12.82 -5.11
CA SER A 15 -2.94 -13.36 -6.27
C SER A 15 -3.70 -13.23 -7.60
N THR A 16 -5.02 -12.98 -7.56
CA THR A 16 -5.83 -12.71 -8.75
C THR A 16 -5.66 -11.28 -9.28
N ALA A 17 -4.95 -10.42 -8.55
CA ALA A 17 -4.77 -9.02 -8.94
C ALA A 17 -4.18 -8.88 -10.35
N THR A 18 -4.80 -8.04 -11.16
CA THR A 18 -4.34 -7.71 -12.52
C THR A 18 -4.28 -6.20 -12.70
N TYR A 19 -3.40 -5.74 -13.58
CA TYR A 19 -3.35 -4.31 -13.93
C TYR A 19 -4.69 -3.88 -14.56
N LYS A 20 -5.29 -2.82 -14.01
CA LYS A 20 -6.53 -2.24 -14.54
C LYS A 20 -6.27 -0.98 -15.35
N LEU A 21 -5.69 0.02 -14.73
CA LEU A 21 -5.41 1.32 -15.35
C LEU A 21 -4.34 2.09 -14.57
N ALA A 22 -3.85 3.18 -15.19
CA ALA A 22 -3.05 4.19 -14.51
C ALA A 22 -3.68 5.56 -14.74
N ALA A 23 -3.84 6.35 -13.65
CA ALA A 23 -4.50 7.65 -13.67
C ALA A 23 -3.56 8.77 -13.20
N HIS A 24 -3.60 9.89 -13.90
CA HIS A 24 -2.95 11.14 -13.51
C HIS A 24 -3.91 12.34 -13.54
N LEU A 25 -5.18 12.08 -13.89
CA LEU A 25 -6.28 13.05 -13.90
C LEU A 25 -7.53 12.41 -13.26
N PRO A 26 -8.39 13.21 -12.58
CA PRO A 26 -9.61 12.69 -11.95
C PRO A 26 -10.53 11.90 -12.89
N ARG A 27 -10.68 12.34 -14.15
CA ARG A 27 -11.55 11.67 -15.14
C ARG A 27 -11.09 10.28 -15.57
N GLN A 28 -9.86 9.89 -15.22
CA GLN A 28 -9.30 8.57 -15.53
C GLN A 28 -9.51 7.55 -14.40
N LEU A 29 -9.96 8.02 -13.24
CA LEU A 29 -10.24 7.17 -12.10
C LEU A 29 -11.44 6.26 -12.39
N PRO A 30 -11.48 5.06 -11.83
CA PRO A 30 -12.69 4.25 -11.86
C PRO A 30 -13.81 4.94 -11.09
N ALA A 31 -15.05 4.45 -11.23
CA ALA A 31 -16.17 4.93 -10.41
C ALA A 31 -15.78 4.94 -8.93
N ASP A 32 -16.25 5.95 -8.19
CA ASP A 32 -15.97 6.07 -6.75
C ASP A 32 -16.92 5.18 -5.95
N SER A 33 -16.86 3.89 -6.26
CA SER A 33 -17.65 2.81 -5.66
C SER A 33 -16.73 1.64 -5.32
N GLY A 34 -17.21 0.69 -4.58
CA GLY A 34 -16.44 -0.48 -4.20
C GLY A 34 -15.45 -0.20 -3.06
N ARG A 35 -14.27 -0.79 -3.10
CA ARG A 35 -13.27 -0.69 -2.04
C ARG A 35 -11.86 -0.62 -2.62
N GLU A 36 -11.09 0.33 -2.14
CA GLU A 36 -9.72 0.59 -2.56
C GLU A 36 -8.79 0.57 -1.36
N VAL A 37 -7.68 -0.14 -1.46
CA VAL A 37 -6.58 -0.07 -0.48
C VAL A 37 -5.37 0.56 -1.15
N ALA A 38 -4.94 1.70 -0.64
CA ALA A 38 -3.80 2.42 -1.18
C ALA A 38 -2.49 1.99 -0.55
N PHE A 39 -1.44 1.98 -1.35
CA PHE A 39 -0.06 1.72 -0.95
C PHE A 39 0.77 2.98 -1.15
N ALA A 40 1.18 3.59 -0.05
CA ALA A 40 2.06 4.74 -0.02
C ALA A 40 3.46 4.35 0.45
N GLY A 41 4.47 5.08 0.02
CA GLY A 41 5.84 4.88 0.49
C GLY A 41 6.83 5.69 -0.32
N ARG A 42 7.96 5.98 0.30
CA ARG A 42 9.06 6.68 -0.37
C ARG A 42 9.64 5.83 -1.50
N SER A 43 10.28 6.50 -2.43
CA SER A 43 11.09 5.80 -3.43
C SER A 43 12.08 4.84 -2.76
N ASN A 44 12.18 3.63 -3.28
CA ASN A 44 13.03 2.57 -2.76
C ASN A 44 12.68 2.07 -1.34
N ALA A 45 11.53 2.43 -0.78
CA ALA A 45 11.04 1.85 0.48
C ALA A 45 10.61 0.38 0.35
N GLY A 46 10.54 -0.16 -0.88
CA GLY A 46 10.15 -1.54 -1.12
C GLY A 46 8.66 -1.74 -1.45
N LYS A 47 7.94 -0.66 -1.80
CA LYS A 47 6.50 -0.69 -2.07
C LYS A 47 6.12 -1.69 -3.17
N SER A 48 6.72 -1.62 -4.35
CA SER A 48 6.43 -2.56 -5.44
C SER A 48 6.82 -4.00 -5.09
N SER A 49 7.89 -4.20 -4.32
CA SER A 49 8.28 -5.53 -3.82
C SER A 49 7.25 -6.08 -2.84
N ALA A 50 6.71 -5.22 -1.96
CA ALA A 50 5.67 -5.61 -1.01
C ALA A 50 4.37 -5.99 -1.74
N LEU A 51 3.90 -5.16 -2.70
CA LEU A 51 2.75 -5.46 -3.55
C LEU A 51 2.91 -6.80 -4.28
N ASN A 52 4.05 -6.99 -4.95
CA ASN A 52 4.33 -8.23 -5.67
C ASN A 52 4.34 -9.45 -4.74
N ALA A 53 4.97 -9.34 -3.57
CA ALA A 53 5.03 -10.42 -2.59
C ALA A 53 3.64 -10.77 -2.03
N MET A 54 2.83 -9.76 -1.67
CA MET A 54 1.47 -9.99 -1.19
C MET A 54 0.56 -10.60 -2.26
N CYS A 55 0.73 -10.21 -3.52
CA CYS A 55 -0.02 -10.79 -4.62
C CYS A 55 0.56 -12.10 -5.15
N ASN A 56 1.66 -12.59 -4.57
CA ASN A 56 2.39 -13.77 -5.08
C ASN A 56 2.71 -13.67 -6.59
N GLN A 57 3.07 -12.48 -7.03
CA GLN A 57 3.39 -12.18 -8.44
C GLN A 57 4.74 -11.47 -8.54
N HIS A 58 5.55 -11.80 -9.56
CA HIS A 58 6.88 -11.21 -9.70
C HIS A 58 6.90 -9.83 -10.38
N ARG A 59 5.87 -9.47 -11.14
CA ARG A 59 5.86 -8.28 -12.02
C ARG A 59 4.52 -7.55 -12.06
N LEU A 60 3.66 -7.69 -11.05
CA LEU A 60 2.40 -6.95 -10.97
C LEU A 60 2.69 -5.45 -10.88
N ALA A 61 3.37 -5.04 -9.83
CA ALA A 61 3.89 -3.68 -9.71
C ALA A 61 5.32 -3.61 -10.27
N LYS A 62 5.58 -2.67 -11.18
CA LYS A 62 6.91 -2.50 -11.76
C LYS A 62 7.86 -1.90 -10.74
N THR A 63 8.94 -2.62 -10.44
CA THR A 63 10.06 -2.08 -9.67
C THR A 63 10.90 -1.19 -10.61
N SER A 64 10.56 0.09 -10.70
CA SER A 64 11.32 1.01 -11.55
C SER A 64 12.60 1.44 -10.84
N LYS A 65 13.74 1.20 -11.47
CA LYS A 65 15.04 1.75 -11.05
C LYS A 65 15.23 3.20 -11.50
N THR A 66 14.38 3.69 -12.40
CA THR A 66 14.50 5.03 -12.99
C THR A 66 13.59 5.99 -12.24
N PRO A 67 14.13 6.98 -11.52
CA PRO A 67 13.38 8.00 -10.83
C PRO A 67 12.52 8.85 -11.79
N GLY A 68 11.30 9.20 -11.40
CA GLY A 68 10.49 10.21 -12.06
C GLY A 68 9.60 9.73 -13.22
N ARG A 69 9.52 8.42 -13.51
CA ARG A 69 8.81 7.92 -14.70
C ARG A 69 7.31 7.71 -14.54
N THR A 70 6.77 7.67 -13.31
CA THR A 70 5.33 7.38 -13.12
C THR A 70 4.78 8.19 -11.96
N GLN A 71 4.23 9.35 -12.28
CA GLN A 71 3.44 10.16 -11.35
C GLN A 71 1.95 9.83 -11.50
N GLN A 72 1.63 8.53 -11.50
CA GLN A 72 0.28 8.02 -11.73
C GLN A 72 -0.15 7.15 -10.57
N LEU A 73 -1.43 7.19 -10.25
CA LEU A 73 -2.08 6.15 -9.46
C LEU A 73 -2.22 4.91 -10.33
N VAL A 74 -1.68 3.78 -9.90
CA VAL A 74 -1.81 2.53 -10.63
C VAL A 74 -2.80 1.63 -9.90
N TYR A 75 -3.86 1.27 -10.59
CA TYR A 75 -4.92 0.42 -10.08
C TYR A 75 -4.70 -1.03 -10.50
N PHE A 76 -4.74 -1.93 -9.53
CA PHE A 76 -4.76 -3.37 -9.74
C PHE A 76 -6.10 -3.90 -9.24
N GLU A 77 -6.87 -4.53 -10.13
CA GLU A 77 -8.16 -5.13 -9.81
C GLU A 77 -7.96 -6.55 -9.29
N VAL A 78 -8.45 -6.82 -8.09
CA VAL A 78 -8.44 -8.15 -7.46
C VAL A 78 -9.71 -8.91 -7.84
N GLN A 79 -10.82 -8.22 -7.79
CA GLN A 79 -12.14 -8.62 -8.30
C GLN A 79 -12.94 -7.35 -8.66
N PRO A 80 -14.11 -7.44 -9.29
CA PRO A 80 -14.90 -6.26 -9.63
C PRO A 80 -15.08 -5.33 -8.44
N GLU A 81 -14.74 -4.05 -8.62
CA GLU A 81 -14.81 -3.00 -7.61
C GLU A 81 -13.94 -3.22 -6.35
N ARG A 82 -12.89 -4.03 -6.43
CA ARG A 82 -11.91 -4.24 -5.36
C ARG A 82 -10.51 -3.99 -5.91
N TYR A 83 -9.86 -2.93 -5.44
CA TYR A 83 -8.62 -2.46 -6.01
C TYR A 83 -7.49 -2.33 -4.99
N LEU A 84 -6.30 -2.70 -5.40
CA LEU A 84 -5.05 -2.24 -4.80
C LEU A 84 -4.60 -1.03 -5.61
N VAL A 85 -4.28 0.08 -4.93
CA VAL A 85 -3.87 1.32 -5.59
C VAL A 85 -2.43 1.64 -5.23
N ASP A 86 -1.53 1.55 -6.20
CA ASP A 86 -0.12 1.90 -6.01
C ASP A 86 0.06 3.40 -6.19
N LEU A 87 0.31 4.10 -5.08
CA LEU A 87 0.63 5.52 -5.10
C LEU A 87 2.06 5.70 -5.61
N PRO A 88 2.34 6.74 -6.39
CA PRO A 88 3.70 7.01 -6.81
C PRO A 88 4.63 7.25 -5.62
N GLY A 89 5.86 6.76 -5.74
CA GLY A 89 6.88 6.95 -4.70
C GLY A 89 7.26 8.42 -4.54
N TYR A 90 7.30 8.90 -3.33
CA TYR A 90 7.73 10.26 -3.00
C TYR A 90 9.26 10.36 -2.87
N GLY A 91 9.79 11.56 -3.06
CA GLY A 91 11.21 11.85 -2.81
C GLY A 91 12.08 11.99 -4.05
N TYR A 92 11.48 12.14 -5.23
CA TYR A 92 12.25 12.41 -6.45
C TYR A 92 12.58 13.90 -6.59
N ALA A 93 13.87 14.23 -6.48
CA ALA A 93 14.38 15.61 -6.57
C ALA A 93 14.38 16.20 -7.99
N LYS A 94 14.06 15.42 -9.03
CA LYS A 94 14.28 15.80 -10.45
C LYS A 94 13.00 15.94 -11.27
N VAL A 95 11.93 16.45 -10.69
CA VAL A 95 10.69 16.73 -11.43
C VAL A 95 10.52 18.25 -11.48
N PRO A 96 10.15 18.84 -12.66
CA PRO A 96 9.80 20.27 -12.74
C PRO A 96 8.76 20.65 -11.69
N MET A 97 8.91 21.82 -11.08
CA MET A 97 8.08 22.24 -9.94
C MET A 97 6.58 22.30 -10.27
N ASP A 98 6.23 22.73 -11.46
CA ASP A 98 4.82 22.85 -11.90
C ASP A 98 4.15 21.48 -12.02
N LEU A 99 4.83 20.49 -12.60
CA LEU A 99 4.34 19.10 -12.70
C LEU A 99 4.22 18.47 -11.32
N LYS A 100 5.15 18.79 -10.42
CA LYS A 100 5.11 18.31 -9.04
C LYS A 100 3.93 18.89 -8.27
N ALA A 101 3.65 20.17 -8.42
CA ALA A 101 2.53 20.83 -7.74
C ALA A 101 1.17 20.30 -8.23
N HIS A 102 0.98 20.20 -9.55
CA HIS A 102 -0.24 19.65 -10.13
C HIS A 102 -0.51 18.23 -9.66
N TRP A 103 0.53 17.39 -9.70
CA TRP A 103 0.45 16.01 -9.27
C TRP A 103 0.16 15.88 -7.77
N GLN A 104 0.80 16.72 -6.95
CA GLN A 104 0.59 16.74 -5.50
C GLN A 104 -0.86 17.16 -5.16
N ALA A 105 -1.40 18.12 -5.89
CA ALA A 105 -2.81 18.52 -5.76
C ALA A 105 -3.76 17.36 -6.12
N PHE A 106 -3.49 16.64 -7.21
CA PHE A 106 -4.30 15.49 -7.62
C PHE A 106 -4.30 14.38 -6.55
N ILE A 107 -3.14 14.00 -6.02
CA ILE A 107 -3.03 12.95 -4.99
C ILE A 107 -3.67 13.41 -3.68
N ASN A 108 -3.46 14.66 -3.29
CA ASN A 108 -4.06 15.20 -2.07
C ASN A 108 -5.59 15.20 -2.18
N GLY A 109 -6.16 15.67 -3.31
CA GLY A 109 -7.60 15.63 -3.56
C GLY A 109 -8.11 14.19 -3.54
N TRP A 110 -7.43 13.26 -4.20
CA TRP A 110 -7.80 11.85 -4.20
C TRP A 110 -7.79 11.24 -2.79
N LEU A 111 -6.73 11.47 -2.00
CA LEU A 111 -6.65 11.00 -0.63
C LEU A 111 -7.73 11.61 0.27
N GLN A 112 -8.13 12.86 0.05
CA GLN A 112 -9.11 13.56 0.86
C GLN A 112 -10.56 13.22 0.50
N GLU A 113 -10.86 12.99 -0.76
CA GLU A 113 -12.24 12.94 -1.27
C GLU A 113 -12.70 11.53 -1.65
N ARG A 114 -11.76 10.61 -1.98
CA ARG A 114 -12.11 9.27 -2.50
C ARG A 114 -12.89 8.44 -1.50
N GLN A 115 -14.18 8.18 -1.78
CA GLN A 115 -15.08 7.42 -0.89
C GLN A 115 -14.76 5.92 -0.89
N ALA A 116 -14.37 5.38 -2.04
CA ALA A 116 -13.98 3.97 -2.17
C ALA A 116 -12.70 3.61 -1.40
N LEU A 117 -11.88 4.61 -0.98
CA LEU A 117 -10.65 4.38 -0.22
C LEU A 117 -10.99 3.94 1.22
N VAL A 118 -10.66 2.69 1.55
CA VAL A 118 -11.02 2.04 2.82
C VAL A 118 -9.83 1.73 3.73
N GLY A 119 -8.62 1.95 3.26
CA GLY A 119 -7.42 1.72 4.07
C GLY A 119 -6.14 2.17 3.38
N LEU A 120 -5.12 2.47 4.18
CA LEU A 120 -3.82 2.94 3.71
C LEU A 120 -2.69 2.08 4.27
N VAL A 121 -1.96 1.42 3.37
CA VAL A 121 -0.71 0.70 3.70
C VAL A 121 0.46 1.65 3.49
N ILE A 122 1.21 1.92 4.57
CA ILE A 122 2.38 2.81 4.55
C ILE A 122 3.65 1.96 4.59
N VAL A 123 4.40 1.99 3.50
CA VAL A 123 5.59 1.17 3.29
C VAL A 123 6.84 1.95 3.65
N MET A 124 7.55 1.52 4.69
CA MET A 124 8.74 2.16 5.23
C MET A 124 9.92 1.21 5.22
N ASP A 125 11.10 1.68 4.81
CA ASP A 125 12.34 0.93 5.02
C ASP A 125 12.65 0.90 6.53
N ILE A 126 12.79 -0.29 7.12
CA ILE A 126 13.01 -0.47 8.56
C ILE A 126 14.22 0.28 9.10
N ARG A 127 15.22 0.57 8.26
CA ARG A 127 16.42 1.31 8.64
C ARG A 127 16.18 2.82 8.83
N HIS A 128 15.08 3.33 8.26
CA HIS A 128 14.75 4.76 8.26
C HIS A 128 13.23 4.99 8.31
N PRO A 129 12.53 4.47 9.32
CA PRO A 129 11.07 4.62 9.43
C PRO A 129 10.67 6.03 9.85
N LEU A 130 9.37 6.32 9.77
CA LEU A 130 8.73 7.54 10.25
C LEU A 130 9.37 8.83 9.71
N ARG A 131 9.77 8.82 8.43
CA ARG A 131 10.21 10.04 7.76
C ARG A 131 9.02 10.98 7.54
N GLU A 132 9.30 12.24 7.30
CA GLU A 132 8.29 13.30 7.11
C GLU A 132 7.13 12.88 6.19
N PHE A 133 7.43 12.18 5.10
CA PHE A 133 6.40 11.67 4.19
C PHE A 133 5.53 10.58 4.85
N ASP A 134 6.14 9.67 5.58
CA ASP A 134 5.42 8.58 6.26
C ASP A 134 4.45 9.17 7.28
N LEU A 135 4.90 10.18 8.04
CA LEU A 135 4.07 10.91 9.00
C LEU A 135 2.91 11.65 8.31
N LYS A 136 3.16 12.32 7.17
CA LYS A 136 2.10 12.97 6.38
C LYS A 136 1.03 11.97 5.94
N MET A 137 1.41 10.77 5.53
CA MET A 137 0.44 9.73 5.16
C MET A 137 -0.39 9.28 6.37
N HIS A 138 0.21 9.19 7.55
CA HIS A 138 -0.52 8.96 8.79
C HIS A 138 -1.49 10.07 9.12
N ASP A 139 -1.08 11.33 8.96
CA ASP A 139 -1.95 12.48 9.20
C ASP A 139 -3.16 12.47 8.26
N TYR A 140 -2.99 12.12 6.99
CA TYR A 140 -4.10 11.93 6.05
C TYR A 140 -5.05 10.82 6.48
N ALA A 141 -4.52 9.67 6.84
CA ALA A 141 -5.33 8.56 7.31
C ALA A 141 -6.12 8.92 8.57
N HIS A 142 -5.46 9.57 9.53
CA HIS A 142 -6.08 10.02 10.78
C HIS A 142 -7.19 11.05 10.53
N ALA A 143 -6.93 12.06 9.72
CA ALA A 143 -7.90 13.13 9.40
C ALA A 143 -9.19 12.58 8.76
N ARG A 144 -9.13 11.44 8.08
CA ARG A 144 -10.25 10.77 7.46
C ARG A 144 -10.80 9.58 8.23
N ALA A 145 -10.30 9.31 9.44
CA ALA A 145 -10.62 8.10 10.19
C ALA A 145 -10.39 6.80 9.36
N LEU A 146 -9.44 6.83 8.42
CA LEU A 146 -9.05 5.66 7.64
C LEU A 146 -8.10 4.78 8.46
N PRO A 147 -8.28 3.46 8.48
CA PRO A 147 -7.30 2.56 9.07
C PRO A 147 -5.98 2.65 8.29
N ALA A 148 -4.87 2.74 9.04
CA ALA A 148 -3.52 2.74 8.51
C ALA A 148 -2.73 1.51 9.01
N HIS A 149 -1.99 0.88 8.12
CA HIS A 149 -1.12 -0.24 8.44
C HIS A 149 0.28 -0.03 7.88
N CYS A 150 1.29 -0.08 8.75
CA CYS A 150 2.69 0.15 8.39
C CYS A 150 3.43 -1.15 8.16
N LEU A 151 4.12 -1.24 7.02
CA LEU A 151 5.06 -2.31 6.73
C LEU A 151 6.49 -1.80 6.89
N LEU A 152 7.20 -2.31 7.92
CA LEU A 152 8.64 -2.11 8.08
C LEU A 152 9.37 -3.08 7.16
N THR A 153 9.56 -2.69 5.91
CA THR A 153 10.16 -3.51 4.86
C THR A 153 11.65 -3.70 5.06
N LYS A 154 12.20 -4.68 4.34
CA LYS A 154 13.62 -5.04 4.41
C LYS A 154 14.05 -5.45 5.84
N ALA A 155 13.15 -6.07 6.58
CA ALA A 155 13.42 -6.53 7.94
C ALA A 155 14.62 -7.50 8.00
N ASP A 156 14.89 -8.19 6.90
CA ASP A 156 16.06 -9.06 6.69
C ASP A 156 17.41 -8.31 6.72
N LYS A 157 17.43 -7.00 6.58
CA LYS A 157 18.66 -6.17 6.63
C LYS A 157 19.06 -5.80 8.06
N LEU A 158 18.28 -6.16 9.06
CA LEU A 158 18.60 -5.98 10.48
C LEU A 158 18.61 -7.32 11.21
N GLY A 159 19.45 -7.44 12.23
CA GLY A 159 19.38 -8.57 13.16
C GLY A 159 18.05 -8.57 13.94
N ARG A 160 17.61 -9.74 14.41
CA ARG A 160 16.32 -9.93 15.10
C ARG A 160 16.07 -8.92 16.24
N GLY A 161 17.07 -8.68 17.08
CA GLY A 161 16.97 -7.72 18.20
C GLY A 161 16.77 -6.29 17.71
N ALA A 162 17.57 -5.84 16.75
CA ALA A 162 17.45 -4.50 16.18
C ALA A 162 16.10 -4.31 15.46
N ALA A 163 15.65 -5.29 14.69
CA ALA A 163 14.35 -5.25 14.03
C ALA A 163 13.19 -5.17 15.06
N GLY A 164 13.25 -5.97 16.13
CA GLY A 164 12.28 -5.94 17.22
C GLY A 164 12.25 -4.58 17.94
N ASN A 165 13.40 -4.02 18.25
CA ASN A 165 13.50 -2.71 18.87
C ASN A 165 12.92 -1.60 17.98
N THR A 166 13.22 -1.63 16.67
CA THR A 166 12.64 -0.68 15.71
C THR A 166 11.11 -0.82 15.65
N LEU A 167 10.59 -2.05 15.60
CA LEU A 167 9.15 -2.30 15.61
C LEU A 167 8.48 -1.71 16.85
N LEU A 168 9.05 -1.92 18.04
CA LEU A 168 8.52 -1.40 19.29
C LEU A 168 8.55 0.13 19.35
N ALA A 169 9.64 0.74 18.88
CA ALA A 169 9.78 2.20 18.81
C ALA A 169 8.71 2.79 17.86
N VAL A 170 8.58 2.27 16.65
CA VAL A 170 7.57 2.73 15.70
C VAL A 170 6.15 2.54 16.24
N ARG A 171 5.86 1.40 16.86
CA ARG A 171 4.55 1.14 17.48
C ARG A 171 4.21 2.14 18.56
N ARG A 172 5.17 2.47 19.42
CA ARG A 172 5.00 3.49 20.46
C ARG A 172 4.73 4.88 19.84
N ASP A 173 5.51 5.26 18.82
CA ASP A 173 5.43 6.59 18.22
C ASP A 173 4.14 6.77 17.39
N LEU A 174 3.61 5.70 16.81
CA LEU A 174 2.30 5.69 16.14
C LEU A 174 1.13 5.72 17.13
N GLY A 175 1.27 5.10 18.29
CA GLY A 175 0.19 4.97 19.28
C GLY A 175 -1.04 4.26 18.68
N VAL A 176 -2.20 4.89 18.84
CA VAL A 176 -3.49 4.36 18.35
C VAL A 176 -3.77 4.70 16.88
N ARG A 177 -2.90 5.46 16.21
CA ARG A 177 -3.12 5.97 14.85
C ARG A 177 -2.96 4.93 13.74
N GLY A 178 -2.51 3.72 14.08
CA GLY A 178 -2.34 2.66 13.10
C GLY A 178 -1.66 1.43 13.67
N THR A 179 -1.57 0.39 12.85
CA THR A 179 -0.86 -0.84 13.19
C THR A 179 0.46 -0.92 12.43
N VAL A 180 1.42 -1.71 12.94
CA VAL A 180 2.74 -1.86 12.34
C VAL A 180 3.25 -3.28 12.49
N GLN A 181 3.92 -3.78 11.46
CA GLN A 181 4.55 -5.10 11.43
C GLN A 181 5.91 -5.09 10.73
N LEU A 182 6.72 -6.10 11.01
CA LEU A 182 7.93 -6.41 10.23
C LEU A 182 7.52 -7.03 8.89
N PHE A 183 8.25 -6.69 7.83
CA PHE A 183 8.00 -7.22 6.50
C PHE A 183 9.31 -7.45 5.73
N SER A 184 9.43 -8.60 5.05
CA SER A 184 10.48 -8.86 4.09
C SER A 184 9.95 -9.68 2.92
N SER A 185 10.06 -9.13 1.71
CA SER A 185 9.76 -9.86 0.47
C SER A 185 10.78 -10.97 0.19
N GLU A 186 12.00 -10.83 0.70
CA GLU A 186 13.09 -11.80 0.50
C GLU A 186 12.88 -13.06 1.35
N THR A 187 12.66 -12.87 2.66
CA THR A 187 12.48 -13.98 3.61
C THR A 187 11.01 -14.39 3.78
N LYS A 188 10.08 -13.70 3.09
CA LYS A 188 8.63 -13.89 3.20
C LYS A 188 8.04 -13.56 4.58
N GLN A 189 8.82 -12.92 5.45
CA GLN A 189 8.36 -12.52 6.79
C GLN A 189 7.23 -11.50 6.68
N GLY A 190 6.12 -11.72 7.40
CA GLY A 190 5.02 -10.79 7.53
C GLY A 190 4.10 -10.67 6.31
N ILE A 191 4.26 -11.54 5.29
CA ILE A 191 3.44 -11.46 4.07
C ILE A 191 1.99 -11.84 4.37
N ASP A 192 1.77 -12.92 5.11
CA ASP A 192 0.41 -13.43 5.35
C ASP A 192 -0.37 -12.51 6.29
N GLU A 193 0.29 -11.91 7.28
CA GLU A 193 -0.32 -10.91 8.16
C GLU A 193 -0.71 -9.65 7.35
N ALA A 194 0.16 -9.17 6.47
CA ALA A 194 -0.15 -8.03 5.61
C ALA A 194 -1.30 -8.34 4.62
N ARG A 195 -1.34 -9.56 4.07
CA ARG A 195 -2.45 -10.05 3.24
C ARG A 195 -3.75 -10.03 4.00
N ALA A 196 -3.78 -10.57 5.22
CA ALA A 196 -4.97 -10.64 6.05
C ALA A 196 -5.56 -9.25 6.30
N VAL A 197 -4.72 -8.24 6.61
CA VAL A 197 -5.16 -6.86 6.79
C VAL A 197 -5.80 -6.31 5.53
N VAL A 198 -5.13 -6.44 4.38
CA VAL A 198 -5.62 -5.90 3.09
C VAL A 198 -6.88 -6.62 2.63
N THR A 199 -6.93 -7.95 2.74
CA THR A 199 -8.09 -8.76 2.38
C THR A 199 -9.31 -8.38 3.22
N ASN A 200 -9.13 -8.20 4.53
CA ASN A 200 -10.20 -7.75 5.42
C ASN A 200 -10.73 -6.37 5.04
N TRP A 201 -9.86 -5.42 4.71
CA TRP A 201 -10.29 -4.09 4.28
C TRP A 201 -11.04 -4.11 2.94
N LEU A 202 -10.61 -4.95 2.00
CA LEU A 202 -11.27 -5.13 0.71
C LEU A 202 -12.57 -5.96 0.84
N GLN A 203 -12.80 -6.66 1.95
CA GLN A 203 -13.91 -7.60 2.15
C GLN A 203 -13.92 -8.70 1.06
N LEU A 204 -12.77 -9.39 0.94
CA LEU A 204 -12.54 -10.51 0.02
C LEU A 204 -12.80 -11.84 0.71
#